data_5c73e7464c0611ff1f639a77cd55eb27
#
_entry.id   5c73e7464c0611ff1f639a77cd55eb27
#
_cell.length_a   1.000
_cell.length_b   1.000
_cell.length_c   1.000
_cell.angle_alpha   90.00
_cell.angle_beta   90.00
_cell.angle_gamma   90.00
#
_symmetry.space_group_name_H-M   'P 1'
#
loop_
_entity.id
_entity.type
_entity.pdbx_description
1 polymer ?
#
loop_
_entity_poly.entity_id
_entity_poly.type
_entity_poly.pdbx_seq_one_letter_code
_entity_poly.pdbx_strand_id
1 'polypeptide(L)'
;FICPVPGFDRHFMMLEDFGIEAVPIPLTDDGIDLNAFEEVLKTGDDYVGILCVPKHSNPSGEIYSDENLKKMFEIGSQYSNKFLFLFDHAYLIHDFLPTPEQKPLWQVVEESNVQDQTVVTTSFSKVTFGGGGISFMATSGHSLDLIKKVRTTMIICPDKLNQKRHVEFFKNVENIKSHMKKHAELVRPKFELAYEYLTKLPEECGSFSKPTGGYFITYSTAKPIASKVVKLCKDLGVLITPAGSTFPKNYDPNDSVIRLAPTYV
;
A
#
# COMPACT_ATOMS: atom_id res chain seq x y z
N PHE A 1 10.54 10.69 -5.68
CA PHE A 1 9.52 10.38 -4.66
C PHE A 1 10.09 9.47 -3.59
N ILE A 2 9.79 9.76 -2.33
CA ILE A 2 10.08 8.89 -1.20
C ILE A 2 9.05 7.75 -1.18
N CYS A 3 9.52 6.52 -0.98
CA CYS A 3 8.69 5.33 -1.02
C CYS A 3 9.01 4.42 0.16
N PRO A 4 8.05 4.12 1.03
CA PRO A 4 8.23 3.11 2.08
C PRO A 4 8.50 1.72 1.50
N VAL A 5 9.45 1.01 2.09
CA VAL A 5 9.85 -0.35 1.70
C VAL A 5 9.82 -1.30 2.88
N PRO A 6 9.47 -2.59 2.64
CA PRO A 6 9.05 -3.17 1.37
C PRO A 6 7.73 -2.58 0.88
N GLY A 7 7.58 -2.36 -0.42
CA GLY A 7 6.44 -1.67 -1.01
C GLY A 7 5.86 -2.37 -2.25
N PHE A 8 4.87 -1.74 -2.87
CA PHE A 8 4.21 -2.27 -4.06
C PHE A 8 5.05 -2.00 -5.32
N ASP A 9 5.49 -3.07 -5.97
CA ASP A 9 6.36 -3.03 -7.16
C ASP A 9 5.88 -2.09 -8.27
N ARG A 10 4.56 -1.99 -8.49
CA ARG A 10 3.99 -1.13 -9.54
C ARG A 10 4.19 0.37 -9.28
N HIS A 11 4.26 0.78 -8.01
CA HIS A 11 4.57 2.16 -7.67
C HIS A 11 5.99 2.52 -8.13
N PHE A 12 6.96 1.66 -7.88
CA PHE A 12 8.34 1.88 -8.31
C PHE A 12 8.47 1.90 -9.83
N MET A 13 7.85 0.93 -10.51
CA MET A 13 7.84 0.86 -11.97
C MET A 13 7.20 2.11 -12.60
N MET A 14 6.05 2.57 -12.06
CA MET A 14 5.41 3.78 -12.57
C MET A 14 6.29 5.02 -12.40
N LEU A 15 6.94 5.19 -11.25
CA LEU A 15 7.85 6.30 -11.03
C LEU A 15 9.02 6.24 -12.02
N GLU A 16 9.61 5.06 -12.21
CA GLU A 16 10.71 4.83 -13.16
C GLU A 16 10.30 5.16 -14.60
N ASP A 17 9.11 4.71 -15.04
CA ASP A 17 8.56 5.01 -16.37
C ASP A 17 8.38 6.53 -16.61
N PHE A 18 8.12 7.29 -15.56
CA PHE A 18 8.08 8.76 -15.61
C PHE A 18 9.44 9.44 -15.39
N GLY A 19 10.52 8.68 -15.27
CA GLY A 19 11.86 9.23 -14.98
C GLY A 19 12.00 9.82 -13.57
N ILE A 20 11.15 9.37 -12.64
CA ILE A 20 11.15 9.82 -11.24
C ILE A 20 11.85 8.75 -10.39
N GLU A 21 12.85 9.16 -9.63
CA GLU A 21 13.52 8.26 -8.72
C GLU A 21 12.66 7.90 -7.51
N ALA A 22 12.58 6.61 -7.19
CA ALA A 22 11.99 6.11 -5.95
C ALA A 22 13.08 5.98 -4.88
N VAL A 23 12.98 6.78 -3.81
CA VAL A 23 13.93 6.80 -2.69
C VAL A 23 13.35 5.99 -1.54
N PRO A 24 13.97 4.86 -1.17
CA PRO A 24 13.42 3.97 -0.16
C PRO A 24 13.60 4.52 1.25
N ILE A 25 12.57 4.36 2.10
CA ILE A 25 12.65 4.53 3.56
C ILE A 25 12.02 3.32 4.26
N PRO A 26 12.47 2.96 5.48
CA PRO A 26 11.88 1.85 6.22
C PRO A 26 10.43 2.12 6.65
N LEU A 27 9.70 1.02 6.87
CA LEU A 27 8.44 1.01 7.62
C LEU A 27 8.71 0.62 9.09
N THR A 28 7.82 1.07 9.97
CA THR A 28 7.69 0.64 11.36
C THR A 28 6.33 -0.04 11.55
N ASP A 29 6.04 -0.54 12.74
CA ASP A 29 4.77 -1.24 13.03
C ASP A 29 3.53 -0.32 12.89
N ASP A 30 3.71 1.00 12.94
CA ASP A 30 2.63 2.00 12.93
C ASP A 30 2.69 3.02 11.79
N GLY A 31 3.55 2.77 10.79
CA GLY A 31 3.66 3.62 9.60
C GLY A 31 5.08 3.72 9.05
N ILE A 32 5.48 4.90 8.58
CA ILE A 32 6.85 5.13 8.11
C ILE A 32 7.82 5.35 9.27
N ASP A 33 9.09 5.02 9.05
CA ASP A 33 10.15 5.50 9.94
C ASP A 33 10.33 7.01 9.77
N LEU A 34 9.79 7.78 10.72
CA LEU A 34 9.79 9.24 10.67
C LEU A 34 11.20 9.83 10.77
N ASN A 35 12.14 9.16 11.49
CA ASN A 35 13.52 9.60 11.57
C ASN A 35 14.22 9.42 10.22
N ALA A 36 14.06 8.25 9.60
CA ALA A 36 14.61 8.01 8.27
C ALA A 36 14.00 8.96 7.23
N PHE A 37 12.70 9.27 7.33
CA PHE A 37 12.03 10.24 6.47
C PHE A 37 12.64 11.64 6.59
N GLU A 38 12.82 12.11 7.83
CA GLU A 38 13.44 13.42 8.09
C GLU A 38 14.91 13.47 7.63
N GLU A 39 15.68 12.42 7.88
CA GLU A 39 17.08 12.34 7.44
C GLU A 39 17.20 12.36 5.91
N VAL A 40 16.34 11.63 5.19
CA VAL A 40 16.31 11.67 3.72
C VAL A 40 16.04 13.10 3.23
N LEU A 41 15.05 13.79 3.79
CA LEU A 41 14.72 15.15 3.37
C LEU A 41 15.87 16.17 3.59
N LYS A 42 16.78 15.89 4.54
CA LYS A 42 17.98 16.73 4.76
C LYS A 42 19.06 16.53 3.70
N THR A 43 18.99 15.48 2.89
CA THR A 43 20.04 15.15 1.90
C THR A 43 19.91 15.92 0.57
N GLY A 44 18.78 16.56 0.31
CA GLY A 44 18.54 17.30 -0.93
C GLY A 44 17.33 18.22 -0.86
N ASP A 45 17.10 18.98 -1.92
CA ASP A 45 16.00 19.96 -2.05
C ASP A 45 15.05 19.66 -3.21
N ASP A 46 15.17 18.50 -3.84
CA ASP A 46 14.43 18.09 -5.03
C ASP A 46 13.38 16.96 -4.77
N TYR A 47 13.11 16.63 -3.51
CA TYR A 47 12.08 15.68 -3.17
C TYR A 47 10.69 16.25 -3.40
N VAL A 48 9.92 15.62 -4.30
CA VAL A 48 8.58 16.10 -4.69
C VAL A 48 7.45 15.58 -3.81
N GLY A 49 7.66 14.46 -3.10
CA GLY A 49 6.61 13.89 -2.26
C GLY A 49 6.91 12.49 -1.76
N ILE A 50 5.92 11.90 -1.10
CA ILE A 50 5.93 10.53 -0.60
C ILE A 50 4.72 9.76 -1.14
N LEU A 51 4.92 8.48 -1.48
CA LEU A 51 3.85 7.58 -1.97
C LEU A 51 3.67 6.41 -1.01
N CYS A 52 2.52 6.35 -0.34
CA CYS A 52 2.23 5.41 0.74
C CYS A 52 1.00 4.54 0.46
N VAL A 53 0.99 3.35 1.08
CA VAL A 53 -0.20 2.50 1.26
C VAL A 53 -0.54 2.50 2.75
N PRO A 54 -1.44 3.37 3.24
CA PRO A 54 -1.53 3.70 4.67
C PRO A 54 -2.30 2.66 5.49
N LYS A 55 -2.97 1.71 4.84
CA LYS A 55 -3.71 0.63 5.50
C LYS A 55 -3.46 -0.68 4.79
N HIS A 56 -3.04 -1.69 5.57
CA HIS A 56 -2.65 -3.01 5.06
C HIS A 56 -1.62 -2.91 3.95
N SER A 57 -0.52 -2.21 4.25
CA SER A 57 0.60 -1.98 3.32
C SER A 57 0.97 -3.25 2.55
N ASN A 58 1.21 -3.10 1.25
CA ASN A 58 1.63 -4.20 0.40
C ASN A 58 3.16 -4.20 0.27
N PRO A 59 3.87 -5.24 0.77
CA PRO A 59 3.34 -6.53 1.25
C PRO A 59 3.23 -6.68 2.77
N SER A 60 3.68 -5.75 3.56
CA SER A 60 4.03 -5.92 4.97
C SER A 60 2.84 -5.93 5.93
N GLY A 61 1.75 -5.23 5.57
CA GLY A 61 0.47 -5.30 6.27
C GLY A 61 0.26 -4.23 7.34
N GLU A 62 1.18 -3.28 7.49
CA GLU A 62 1.08 -2.20 8.47
C GLU A 62 -0.16 -1.32 8.24
N ILE A 63 -0.60 -0.74 9.33
CA ILE A 63 -1.66 0.27 9.38
C ILE A 63 -1.05 1.50 10.03
N TYR A 64 -1.02 2.61 9.30
CA TYR A 64 -0.43 3.85 9.81
C TYR A 64 -1.29 4.41 10.93
N SER A 65 -0.67 4.78 12.05
CA SER A 65 -1.35 5.46 13.14
C SER A 65 -1.67 6.91 12.77
N ASP A 66 -2.69 7.48 13.43
CA ASP A 66 -3.02 8.91 13.26
C ASP A 66 -1.84 9.80 13.64
N GLU A 67 -1.04 9.40 14.63
CA GLU A 67 0.16 10.09 15.08
C GLU A 67 1.27 10.06 14.03
N ASN A 68 1.52 8.89 13.42
CA ASN A 68 2.53 8.74 12.36
C ASN A 68 2.13 9.59 11.15
N LEU A 69 0.86 9.55 10.73
CA LEU A 69 0.34 10.39 9.65
C LEU A 69 0.51 11.88 9.91
N LYS A 70 0.15 12.36 11.11
CA LYS A 70 0.28 13.79 11.48
C LYS A 70 1.73 14.25 11.48
N LYS A 71 2.62 13.45 12.04
CA LYS A 71 4.06 13.73 12.03
C LYS A 71 4.64 13.74 10.61
N MET A 72 4.26 12.80 9.78
CA MET A 72 4.66 12.76 8.37
C MET A 72 4.20 14.03 7.64
N PHE A 73 2.96 14.48 7.86
CA PHE A 73 2.43 15.72 7.28
C PHE A 73 3.20 16.95 7.77
N GLU A 74 3.50 17.01 9.07
CA GLU A 74 4.29 18.09 9.67
C GLU A 74 5.67 18.19 9.02
N ILE A 75 6.43 17.08 8.99
CA ILE A 75 7.78 17.02 8.44
C ILE A 75 7.79 17.38 6.94
N GLY A 76 6.90 16.78 6.13
CA GLY A 76 6.87 17.05 4.70
C GLY A 76 6.43 18.48 4.36
N SER A 77 5.49 19.06 5.13
CA SER A 77 5.06 20.46 4.93
C SER A 77 6.11 21.47 5.36
N GLN A 78 6.91 21.15 6.37
CA GLN A 78 8.07 21.96 6.78
C GLN A 78 9.17 21.94 5.73
N TYR A 79 9.39 20.81 5.07
CA TYR A 79 10.33 20.69 3.97
C TYR A 79 9.90 21.54 2.77
N SER A 80 8.64 21.46 2.34
CA SER A 80 8.11 22.26 1.23
C SER A 80 6.58 22.35 1.25
N ASN A 81 6.05 23.55 1.01
CA ASN A 81 4.61 23.75 0.80
C ASN A 81 4.09 23.14 -0.53
N LYS A 82 4.98 22.57 -1.35
CA LYS A 82 4.65 21.83 -2.58
C LYS A 82 4.88 20.34 -2.45
N PHE A 83 5.31 19.87 -1.27
CA PHE A 83 5.53 18.44 -1.02
C PHE A 83 4.21 17.69 -1.13
N LEU A 84 4.18 16.60 -1.92
CA LEU A 84 2.97 15.85 -2.20
C LEU A 84 2.88 14.60 -1.32
N PHE A 85 1.70 14.38 -0.73
CA PHE A 85 1.35 13.17 0.00
C PHE A 85 0.40 12.34 -0.87
N LEU A 86 0.92 11.27 -1.49
CA LEU A 86 0.13 10.37 -2.33
C LEU A 86 -0.20 9.10 -1.55
N PHE A 87 -1.49 8.81 -1.42
CA PHE A 87 -1.98 7.62 -0.75
C PHE A 87 -2.70 6.69 -1.72
N ASP A 88 -2.17 5.48 -1.87
CA ASP A 88 -2.90 4.37 -2.49
C ASP A 88 -3.66 3.60 -1.39
N HIS A 89 -4.94 3.92 -1.25
CA HIS A 89 -5.81 3.32 -0.23
C HIS A 89 -6.57 2.11 -0.78
N ALA A 90 -5.85 1.24 -1.50
CA ALA A 90 -6.42 0.08 -2.18
C ALA A 90 -7.06 -0.94 -1.23
N TYR A 91 -6.64 -0.97 0.03
CA TYR A 91 -7.10 -1.95 1.02
C TYR A 91 -7.96 -1.35 2.13
N LEU A 92 -8.56 -0.19 1.92
CA LEU A 92 -9.37 0.57 2.88
C LEU A 92 -10.35 -0.29 3.71
N ILE A 93 -11.00 -1.25 3.07
CA ILE A 93 -12.08 -2.09 3.64
C ILE A 93 -11.76 -3.59 3.60
N HIS A 94 -10.48 -3.96 3.60
CA HIS A 94 -10.04 -5.36 3.49
C HIS A 94 -9.64 -5.98 4.82
N ASP A 95 -10.25 -5.51 5.92
CA ASP A 95 -10.04 -6.08 7.24
C ASP A 95 -10.65 -7.51 7.31
N PHE A 96 -9.90 -8.47 7.82
CA PHE A 96 -10.39 -9.82 8.13
C PHE A 96 -10.25 -10.18 9.63
N LEU A 97 -9.55 -9.35 10.39
CA LEU A 97 -9.46 -9.34 11.86
C LEU A 97 -9.76 -7.91 12.37
N PRO A 98 -10.06 -7.74 13.66
CA PRO A 98 -10.17 -6.42 14.26
C PRO A 98 -8.89 -5.60 14.04
N THR A 99 -9.06 -4.36 13.62
CA THR A 99 -7.97 -3.39 13.40
C THR A 99 -7.97 -2.32 14.50
N PRO A 100 -6.83 -1.67 14.75
CA PRO A 100 -6.81 -0.48 15.58
C PRO A 100 -7.83 0.55 15.09
N GLU A 101 -8.44 1.27 16.03
CA GLU A 101 -9.32 2.38 15.68
C GLU A 101 -8.50 3.50 15.03
N GLN A 102 -8.98 4.01 13.92
CA GLN A 102 -8.34 5.06 13.13
C GLN A 102 -9.38 6.09 12.71
N LYS A 103 -8.97 7.34 12.66
CA LYS A 103 -9.75 8.37 11.98
C LYS A 103 -9.81 8.09 10.48
N PRO A 104 -10.89 8.50 9.79
CA PRO A 104 -10.85 8.57 8.33
C PRO A 104 -9.63 9.37 7.87
N LEU A 105 -8.83 8.82 6.96
CA LEU A 105 -7.59 9.46 6.49
C LEU A 105 -7.81 10.93 6.09
N TRP A 106 -8.90 11.23 5.37
CA TRP A 106 -9.20 12.59 4.95
C TRP A 106 -9.45 13.55 6.13
N GLN A 107 -10.00 13.06 7.24
CA GLN A 107 -10.13 13.86 8.45
C GLN A 107 -8.76 14.21 9.04
N VAL A 108 -7.80 13.28 9.05
CA VAL A 108 -6.43 13.56 9.51
C VAL A 108 -5.75 14.59 8.59
N VAL A 109 -5.98 14.49 7.27
CA VAL A 109 -5.51 15.46 6.26
C VAL A 109 -6.06 16.86 6.56
N GLU A 110 -7.37 16.98 6.85
CA GLU A 110 -8.02 18.26 7.19
C GLU A 110 -7.51 18.82 8.51
N GLU A 111 -7.38 17.99 9.54
CA GLU A 111 -6.82 18.40 10.84
C GLU A 111 -5.37 18.90 10.72
N SER A 112 -4.63 18.40 9.74
CA SER A 112 -3.23 18.79 9.48
C SER A 112 -3.08 19.93 8.46
N ASN A 113 -4.17 20.44 7.88
CA ASN A 113 -4.20 21.51 6.88
C ASN A 113 -3.35 21.24 5.63
N VAL A 114 -3.31 19.99 5.16
CA VAL A 114 -2.51 19.57 3.98
C VAL A 114 -3.35 19.09 2.78
N GLN A 115 -4.61 19.53 2.70
CA GLN A 115 -5.55 19.07 1.67
C GLN A 115 -5.03 19.33 0.25
N ASP A 116 -4.41 20.50 0.03
CA ASP A 116 -3.90 20.93 -1.28
C ASP A 116 -2.60 20.19 -1.68
N GLN A 117 -1.95 19.55 -0.71
CA GLN A 117 -0.75 18.73 -0.90
C GLN A 117 -1.06 17.24 -0.96
N THR A 118 -2.32 16.84 -0.73
CA THR A 118 -2.69 15.44 -0.56
C THR A 118 -3.56 14.93 -1.70
N VAL A 119 -3.22 13.74 -2.19
CA VAL A 119 -4.03 12.95 -3.12
C VAL A 119 -4.26 11.57 -2.51
N VAL A 120 -5.52 11.19 -2.33
CA VAL A 120 -5.91 9.86 -1.88
C VAL A 120 -6.62 9.14 -3.01
N THR A 121 -6.16 7.95 -3.34
CA THR A 121 -6.81 7.08 -4.33
C THR A 121 -7.34 5.83 -3.67
N THR A 122 -8.46 5.31 -4.15
CA THR A 122 -9.00 4.01 -3.77
C THR A 122 -9.68 3.34 -4.95
N SER A 123 -9.88 2.02 -4.88
CA SER A 123 -10.43 1.25 -5.98
C SER A 123 -11.29 0.08 -5.51
N PHE A 124 -12.31 -0.24 -6.29
CA PHE A 124 -13.13 -1.44 -6.14
C PHE A 124 -12.57 -2.66 -6.88
N SER A 125 -11.40 -2.56 -7.51
CA SER A 125 -10.80 -3.68 -8.25
C SER A 125 -10.57 -4.93 -7.40
N LYS A 126 -10.28 -4.75 -6.10
CA LYS A 126 -10.10 -5.84 -5.14
C LYS A 126 -11.36 -6.10 -4.29
N VAL A 127 -12.41 -5.33 -4.46
CA VAL A 127 -13.71 -5.47 -3.77
C VAL A 127 -14.70 -6.26 -4.62
N THR A 128 -14.71 -6.03 -5.93
CA THR A 128 -15.60 -6.70 -6.88
C THR A 128 -14.80 -7.67 -7.76
N PHE A 129 -14.18 -7.18 -8.83
CA PHE A 129 -13.34 -8.00 -9.72
C PHE A 129 -12.29 -7.14 -10.43
N GLY A 130 -11.11 -7.70 -10.62
CA GLY A 130 -10.02 -7.06 -11.32
C GLY A 130 -10.37 -6.72 -12.77
N GLY A 131 -9.88 -5.57 -13.25
CA GLY A 131 -10.16 -5.08 -14.59
C GLY A 131 -11.54 -4.46 -14.78
N GLY A 132 -12.49 -4.70 -13.88
CA GLY A 132 -13.84 -4.14 -13.93
C GLY A 132 -14.20 -3.26 -12.72
N GLY A 133 -13.24 -2.92 -11.89
CA GLY A 133 -13.44 -2.02 -10.75
C GLY A 133 -13.66 -0.57 -11.17
N ILE A 134 -14.18 0.21 -10.24
CA ILE A 134 -14.21 1.68 -10.32
C ILE A 134 -13.22 2.25 -9.32
N SER A 135 -12.62 3.39 -9.64
CA SER A 135 -11.65 4.06 -8.79
C SER A 135 -12.15 5.44 -8.41
N PHE A 136 -11.71 5.90 -7.25
CA PHE A 136 -12.03 7.22 -6.72
C PHE A 136 -10.73 7.93 -6.36
N MET A 137 -10.75 9.25 -6.46
CA MET A 137 -9.66 10.10 -6.05
C MET A 137 -10.23 11.26 -5.24
N ALA A 138 -9.59 11.57 -4.12
CA ALA A 138 -9.88 12.73 -3.28
C ALA A 138 -8.64 13.61 -3.24
N THR A 139 -8.83 14.90 -3.47
CA THR A 139 -7.84 15.96 -3.37
C THR A 139 -8.56 17.30 -3.34
N SER A 140 -7.87 18.40 -3.07
CA SER A 140 -8.49 19.73 -3.07
C SER A 140 -7.67 20.79 -3.79
N GLY A 141 -8.18 22.03 -3.84
CA GLY A 141 -7.49 23.21 -4.31
C GLY A 141 -6.84 23.09 -5.67
N HIS A 142 -5.63 23.60 -5.76
CA HIS A 142 -4.85 23.61 -6.99
C HIS A 142 -4.58 22.21 -7.56
N SER A 143 -4.31 21.22 -6.72
CA SER A 143 -4.09 19.84 -7.14
C SER A 143 -5.31 19.26 -7.87
N LEU A 144 -6.52 19.55 -7.39
CA LEU A 144 -7.76 19.13 -8.04
C LEU A 144 -7.90 19.74 -9.44
N ASP A 145 -7.58 21.02 -9.60
CA ASP A 145 -7.70 21.71 -10.89
C ASP A 145 -6.69 21.19 -11.91
N LEU A 146 -5.45 20.92 -11.49
CA LEU A 146 -4.43 20.31 -12.35
C LEU A 146 -4.86 18.91 -12.80
N ILE A 147 -5.33 18.06 -11.87
CA ILE A 147 -5.77 16.69 -12.18
C ILE A 147 -6.98 16.72 -13.12
N LYS A 148 -7.96 17.60 -12.89
CA LYS A 148 -9.11 17.77 -13.79
C LYS A 148 -8.65 18.12 -15.21
N LYS A 149 -7.72 19.06 -15.34
CA LYS A 149 -7.19 19.49 -16.65
C LYS A 149 -6.53 18.33 -17.40
N VAL A 150 -5.67 17.56 -16.74
CA VAL A 150 -5.01 16.39 -17.35
C VAL A 150 -6.04 15.31 -17.68
N ARG A 151 -6.92 14.98 -16.72
CA ARG A 151 -7.93 13.93 -16.87
C ARG A 151 -8.88 14.20 -18.04
N THR A 152 -9.35 15.44 -18.25
CA THR A 152 -10.25 15.78 -19.36
C THR A 152 -9.62 15.57 -20.72
N THR A 153 -8.30 15.63 -20.83
CA THR A 153 -7.57 15.32 -22.05
C THR A 153 -7.42 13.81 -22.24
N MET A 154 -7.19 13.05 -21.16
CA MET A 154 -6.96 11.61 -21.23
C MET A 154 -8.24 10.79 -21.32
N ILE A 155 -9.31 11.22 -20.64
CA ILE A 155 -10.56 10.47 -20.49
C ILE A 155 -11.74 11.43 -20.67
N ILE A 156 -12.48 11.29 -21.78
CA ILE A 156 -13.68 12.09 -22.05
C ILE A 156 -14.75 11.83 -20.99
N CYS A 157 -15.06 10.55 -20.73
CA CYS A 157 -15.94 10.14 -19.64
C CYS A 157 -15.57 8.76 -19.13
N PRO A 158 -15.76 8.50 -17.82
CA PRO A 158 -15.60 7.16 -17.28
C PRO A 158 -16.73 6.23 -17.75
N ASP A 159 -16.49 4.92 -17.69
CA ASP A 159 -17.48 3.90 -18.07
C ASP A 159 -18.72 3.97 -17.16
N LYS A 160 -19.78 4.59 -17.65
CA LYS A 160 -21.04 4.79 -16.92
C LYS A 160 -21.80 3.48 -16.71
N LEU A 161 -21.67 2.52 -17.63
CA LEU A 161 -22.33 1.22 -17.50
C LEU A 161 -21.70 0.43 -16.34
N ASN A 162 -20.37 0.45 -16.25
CA ASN A 162 -19.65 -0.15 -15.13
C ASN A 162 -19.97 0.51 -13.78
N GLN A 163 -20.08 1.84 -13.75
CA GLN A 163 -20.53 2.56 -12.54
C GLN A 163 -21.94 2.13 -12.14
N LYS A 164 -22.87 2.11 -13.09
CA LYS A 164 -24.26 1.68 -12.84
C LYS A 164 -24.32 0.24 -12.30
N ARG A 165 -23.51 -0.65 -12.83
CA ARG A 165 -23.40 -2.03 -12.39
C ARG A 165 -22.99 -2.14 -10.92
N HIS A 166 -22.00 -1.34 -10.46
CA HIS A 166 -21.57 -1.27 -9.06
C HIS A 166 -22.68 -0.69 -8.15
N VAL A 167 -23.37 0.37 -8.62
CA VAL A 167 -24.50 0.96 -7.88
C VAL A 167 -25.64 -0.04 -7.70
N GLU A 168 -26.00 -0.78 -8.76
CA GLU A 168 -27.08 -1.79 -8.70
C GLU A 168 -26.69 -2.99 -7.81
N PHE A 169 -25.41 -3.39 -7.83
CA PHE A 169 -24.92 -4.49 -7.02
C PHE A 169 -24.90 -4.15 -5.53
N PHE A 170 -24.34 -3.01 -5.18
CA PHE A 170 -24.18 -2.63 -3.77
C PHE A 170 -25.39 -1.88 -3.20
N LYS A 171 -26.00 -0.99 -3.97
CA LYS A 171 -27.12 -0.11 -3.60
C LYS A 171 -26.81 0.90 -2.49
N ASN A 172 -26.10 0.49 -1.43
CA ASN A 172 -25.75 1.32 -0.27
C ASN A 172 -24.49 0.83 0.44
N VAL A 173 -23.98 1.62 1.38
CA VAL A 173 -22.76 1.35 2.13
C VAL A 173 -22.87 0.09 3.00
N GLU A 174 -24.04 -0.19 3.57
CA GLU A 174 -24.23 -1.37 4.44
C GLU A 174 -24.09 -2.67 3.65
N ASN A 175 -24.51 -2.69 2.39
CA ASN A 175 -24.27 -3.83 1.51
C ASN A 175 -22.81 -4.00 1.14
N ILE A 176 -22.04 -2.90 0.98
CA ILE A 176 -20.58 -2.98 0.82
C ILE A 176 -19.93 -3.62 2.05
N LYS A 177 -20.28 -3.15 3.24
CA LYS A 177 -19.78 -3.73 4.51
C LYS A 177 -20.13 -5.22 4.63
N SER A 178 -21.37 -5.59 4.32
CA SER A 178 -21.82 -6.99 4.34
C SER A 178 -21.07 -7.85 3.33
N HIS A 179 -20.81 -7.34 2.12
CA HIS A 179 -20.02 -8.01 1.11
C HIS A 179 -18.58 -8.24 1.60
N MET A 180 -17.94 -7.22 2.18
CA MET A 180 -16.58 -7.33 2.67
C MET A 180 -16.45 -8.24 3.89
N LYS A 181 -17.50 -8.36 4.72
CA LYS A 181 -17.55 -9.36 5.78
C LYS A 181 -17.49 -10.80 5.22
N LYS A 182 -18.27 -11.09 4.18
CA LYS A 182 -18.21 -12.40 3.49
C LYS A 182 -16.86 -12.64 2.83
N HIS A 183 -16.27 -11.60 2.25
CA HIS A 183 -14.91 -11.65 1.71
C HIS A 183 -13.88 -12.00 2.80
N ALA A 184 -13.96 -11.36 3.96
CA ALA A 184 -13.10 -11.66 5.11
C ALA A 184 -13.24 -13.12 5.57
N GLU A 185 -14.45 -13.69 5.58
CA GLU A 185 -14.72 -15.09 5.91
C GLU A 185 -14.03 -16.07 4.95
N LEU A 186 -13.82 -15.68 3.68
CA LEU A 186 -13.11 -16.47 2.68
C LEU A 186 -11.59 -16.31 2.77
N VAL A 187 -11.11 -15.12 3.14
CA VAL A 187 -9.68 -14.78 3.15
C VAL A 187 -9.00 -15.24 4.43
N ARG A 188 -9.63 -15.00 5.59
CA ARG A 188 -9.06 -15.28 6.91
C ARG A 188 -8.54 -16.72 7.07
N PRO A 189 -9.27 -17.80 6.72
CA PRO A 189 -8.77 -19.16 6.88
C PRO A 189 -7.49 -19.45 6.10
N LYS A 190 -7.27 -18.78 4.96
CA LYS A 190 -6.06 -18.93 4.15
C LYS A 190 -4.84 -18.33 4.87
N PHE A 191 -5.02 -17.22 5.56
CA PHE A 191 -3.98 -16.63 6.39
C PHE A 191 -3.70 -17.47 7.64
N GLU A 192 -4.74 -17.96 8.31
CA GLU A 192 -4.61 -18.85 9.47
C GLU A 192 -3.81 -20.10 9.11
N LEU A 193 -4.10 -20.72 7.97
CA LEU A 193 -3.35 -21.86 7.46
C LEU A 193 -1.88 -21.50 7.18
N ALA A 194 -1.64 -20.36 6.53
CA ALA A 194 -0.27 -19.90 6.27
C ALA A 194 0.49 -19.68 7.59
N TYR A 195 -0.12 -19.05 8.59
CA TYR A 195 0.49 -18.85 9.91
C TYR A 195 0.79 -20.18 10.61
N GLU A 196 -0.11 -21.17 10.54
CA GLU A 196 0.13 -22.51 11.10
C GLU A 196 1.42 -23.13 10.56
N TYR A 197 1.68 -22.98 9.26
CA TYR A 197 2.91 -23.52 8.66
C TYR A 197 4.14 -22.66 8.92
N LEU A 198 4.01 -21.35 8.86
CA LEU A 198 5.12 -20.43 9.11
C LEU A 198 5.62 -20.49 10.55
N THR A 199 4.73 -20.72 11.53
CA THR A 199 5.10 -20.89 12.95
C THR A 199 5.84 -22.20 13.24
N LYS A 200 5.82 -23.19 12.32
CA LYS A 200 6.62 -24.41 12.43
C LYS A 200 8.08 -24.21 12.02
N LEU A 201 8.39 -23.10 11.35
CA LEU A 201 9.78 -22.77 11.01
C LEU A 201 10.53 -22.36 12.28
N PRO A 202 11.80 -22.78 12.43
CA PRO A 202 12.65 -22.33 13.53
C PRO A 202 12.81 -20.80 13.52
N GLU A 203 12.83 -20.18 14.70
CA GLU A 203 12.97 -18.72 14.85
C GLU A 203 14.27 -18.20 14.24
N GLU A 204 15.33 -19.01 14.24
CA GLU A 204 16.60 -18.67 13.59
C GLU A 204 16.53 -18.60 12.05
N CYS A 205 15.43 -19.05 11.43
CA CYS A 205 15.23 -18.93 9.99
C CYS A 205 14.75 -17.54 9.57
N GLY A 206 14.05 -16.84 10.47
CA GLY A 206 13.48 -15.50 10.17
C GLY A 206 12.18 -15.25 10.90
N SER A 207 11.52 -14.18 10.49
CA SER A 207 10.23 -13.74 11.05
C SER A 207 9.21 -13.47 9.96
N PHE A 208 7.94 -13.34 10.32
CA PHE A 208 6.89 -13.00 9.36
C PHE A 208 5.87 -12.03 9.95
N SER A 209 5.29 -11.18 9.09
CA SER A 209 4.24 -10.25 9.47
C SER A 209 2.92 -10.99 9.73
N LYS A 210 2.09 -10.43 10.64
CA LYS A 210 0.74 -10.92 10.95
C LYS A 210 -0.30 -9.83 10.69
N PRO A 211 -0.56 -9.49 9.41
CA PRO A 211 -1.51 -8.46 9.07
C PRO A 211 -2.94 -8.81 9.53
N THR A 212 -3.73 -7.78 9.80
CA THR A 212 -5.14 -7.88 10.15
C THR A 212 -6.07 -7.74 8.94
N GLY A 213 -5.50 -7.54 7.75
CA GLY A 213 -6.21 -7.37 6.49
C GLY A 213 -5.28 -7.43 5.29
N GLY A 214 -5.81 -7.10 4.11
CA GLY A 214 -5.05 -7.18 2.86
C GLY A 214 -4.89 -8.60 2.32
N TYR A 215 -3.83 -8.83 1.54
CA TYR A 215 -3.64 -10.09 0.80
C TYR A 215 -2.26 -10.71 0.96
N PHE A 216 -1.36 -10.10 1.72
CA PHE A 216 0.04 -10.52 1.73
C PHE A 216 0.56 -10.74 3.14
N ILE A 217 1.58 -11.59 3.23
CA ILE A 217 2.43 -11.78 4.39
C ILE A 217 3.86 -11.48 3.92
N THR A 218 4.60 -10.71 4.68
CA THR A 218 6.04 -10.57 4.50
C THR A 218 6.75 -11.60 5.36
N TYR A 219 7.66 -12.37 4.77
CA TYR A 219 8.61 -13.20 5.49
C TYR A 219 10.01 -12.57 5.35
N SER A 220 10.63 -12.30 6.47
CA SER A 220 12.00 -11.75 6.51
C SER A 220 12.96 -12.86 6.94
N THR A 221 13.88 -13.26 6.07
CA THR A 221 14.90 -14.27 6.39
C THR A 221 15.95 -13.68 7.32
N ALA A 222 16.41 -14.47 8.29
CA ALA A 222 17.45 -14.05 9.23
C ALA A 222 18.85 -13.88 8.60
N LYS A 223 19.02 -14.39 7.39
CA LYS A 223 20.25 -14.29 6.59
C LYS A 223 19.92 -13.76 5.19
N PRO A 224 20.87 -13.15 4.46
CA PRO A 224 20.67 -12.64 3.09
C PRO A 224 20.53 -13.78 2.07
N ILE A 225 19.38 -14.45 2.06
CA ILE A 225 19.11 -15.65 1.24
C ILE A 225 17.71 -15.66 0.60
N ALA A 226 16.96 -14.56 0.62
CA ALA A 226 15.60 -14.53 0.07
C ALA A 226 15.58 -14.95 -1.42
N SER A 227 16.51 -14.47 -2.23
CA SER A 227 16.64 -14.85 -3.64
C SER A 227 16.86 -16.35 -3.82
N LYS A 228 17.70 -16.96 -2.97
CA LYS A 228 17.95 -18.41 -2.98
C LYS A 228 16.72 -19.20 -2.57
N VAL A 229 15.99 -18.75 -1.55
CA VAL A 229 14.74 -19.38 -1.10
C VAL A 229 13.67 -19.33 -2.19
N VAL A 230 13.45 -18.18 -2.80
CA VAL A 230 12.49 -18.03 -3.91
C VAL A 230 12.85 -18.94 -5.08
N LYS A 231 14.14 -19.06 -5.42
CA LYS A 231 14.60 -19.96 -6.47
C LYS A 231 14.33 -21.43 -6.13
N LEU A 232 14.63 -21.85 -4.91
CA LEU A 232 14.37 -23.23 -4.46
C LEU A 232 12.87 -23.57 -4.45
N CYS A 233 12.02 -22.63 -4.02
CA CYS A 233 10.56 -22.78 -4.11
C CYS A 233 10.11 -23.00 -5.56
N LYS A 234 10.65 -22.21 -6.51
CA LYS A 234 10.35 -22.35 -7.94
C LYS A 234 10.77 -23.73 -8.46
N ASP A 235 11.95 -24.20 -8.09
CA ASP A 235 12.48 -25.51 -8.51
C ASP A 235 11.62 -26.67 -7.95
N LEU A 236 10.93 -26.44 -6.84
CA LEU A 236 9.95 -27.36 -6.24
C LEU A 236 8.50 -27.14 -6.75
N GLY A 237 8.31 -26.30 -7.74
CA GLY A 237 6.98 -26.03 -8.34
C GLY A 237 6.15 -24.97 -7.61
N VAL A 238 6.70 -24.25 -6.63
CA VAL A 238 6.01 -23.18 -5.91
C VAL A 238 6.49 -21.82 -6.42
N LEU A 239 5.60 -21.11 -7.13
CA LEU A 239 5.90 -19.77 -7.65
C LEU A 239 5.62 -18.72 -6.59
N ILE A 240 6.67 -18.02 -6.18
CA ILE A 240 6.63 -16.87 -5.26
C ILE A 240 7.05 -15.62 -6.05
N THR A 241 6.60 -14.45 -5.62
CA THR A 241 7.06 -13.18 -6.18
C THR A 241 8.59 -13.10 -6.17
N PRO A 242 9.23 -12.63 -7.24
CA PRO A 242 10.69 -12.51 -7.28
C PRO A 242 11.25 -11.72 -6.09
N ALA A 243 12.32 -12.20 -5.48
CA ALA A 243 13.01 -11.46 -4.42
C ALA A 243 13.47 -10.09 -4.93
N GLY A 244 13.46 -9.09 -4.08
CA GLY A 244 13.79 -7.72 -4.43
C GLY A 244 12.67 -6.90 -5.06
N SER A 245 11.63 -7.53 -5.65
CA SER A 245 10.55 -6.81 -6.35
C SER A 245 9.76 -5.82 -5.46
N THR A 246 9.83 -5.97 -4.16
CA THR A 246 9.20 -5.06 -3.19
C THR A 246 10.09 -3.85 -2.83
N PHE A 247 11.14 -3.63 -3.60
CA PHE A 247 12.08 -2.52 -3.48
C PHE A 247 12.30 -1.84 -4.83
N PRO A 248 12.68 -0.54 -4.86
CA PRO A 248 13.07 0.15 -6.09
C PRO A 248 14.16 -0.61 -6.84
N LYS A 249 14.11 -0.56 -8.17
CA LYS A 249 15.08 -1.25 -9.06
C LYS A 249 15.17 -2.76 -8.84
N ASN A 250 14.15 -3.37 -8.20
CA ASN A 250 14.10 -4.79 -7.82
C ASN A 250 15.32 -5.23 -6.97
N TYR A 251 15.81 -4.36 -6.12
CA TYR A 251 16.99 -4.60 -5.31
C TYR A 251 16.69 -4.43 -3.81
N ASP A 252 16.60 -5.56 -3.10
CA ASP A 252 16.63 -5.61 -1.65
C ASP A 252 18.10 -5.64 -1.18
N PRO A 253 18.61 -4.60 -0.52
CA PRO A 253 20.01 -4.54 -0.11
C PRO A 253 20.39 -5.64 0.88
N ASN A 254 19.41 -6.19 1.60
CA ASN A 254 19.64 -7.25 2.58
C ASN A 254 19.32 -8.66 2.04
N ASP A 255 18.78 -8.78 0.83
CA ASP A 255 18.30 -10.05 0.25
C ASP A 255 17.51 -10.90 1.28
N SER A 256 16.57 -10.27 2.01
CA SER A 256 15.89 -10.86 3.16
C SER A 256 14.37 -10.92 3.02
N VAL A 257 13.76 -10.11 2.16
CA VAL A 257 12.30 -9.96 2.10
C VAL A 257 11.67 -10.87 1.04
N ILE A 258 10.69 -11.65 1.47
CA ILE A 258 9.87 -12.53 0.63
C ILE A 258 8.40 -12.15 0.82
N ARG A 259 7.71 -11.83 -0.28
CA ARG A 259 6.25 -11.60 -0.27
C ARG A 259 5.51 -12.91 -0.52
N LEU A 260 4.68 -13.30 0.42
CA LEU A 260 3.77 -14.44 0.31
C LEU A 260 2.34 -13.95 0.04
N ALA A 261 1.62 -14.63 -0.85
CA ALA A 261 0.25 -14.33 -1.21
C ALA A 261 -0.68 -15.52 -0.92
N PRO A 262 -1.13 -15.73 0.32
CA PRO A 262 -1.94 -16.91 0.70
C PRO A 262 -3.27 -17.00 -0.05
N THR A 263 -3.73 -15.90 -0.62
CA THR A 263 -5.02 -15.82 -1.33
C THR A 263 -4.92 -16.10 -2.84
N TYR A 264 -3.70 -16.16 -3.37
CA TYR A 264 -3.51 -16.51 -4.78
C TYR A 264 -3.82 -18.00 -5.02
N VAL A 265 -4.51 -18.32 -6.12
CA VAL A 265 -4.92 -19.67 -6.49
C VAL A 265 -4.10 -20.13 -7.70
#